data_17d9749510491179b05f8fc3374b9311
#
_entry.id   17d9749510491179b05f8fc3374b9311
#
_cell.length_a   1.000
_cell.length_b   1.000
_cell.length_c   1.000
_cell.angle_alpha   90.00
_cell.angle_beta   90.00
_cell.angle_gamma   90.00
#
_symmetry.space_group_name_H-M   'P 1'
#
loop_
_entity.id
_entity.type
_entity.pdbx_description
1 polymer ?
#
loop_
_entity_poly.entity_id
_entity_poly.type
_entity_poly.pdbx_seq_one_letter_code
_entity_poly.pdbx_strand_id
1 'polypeptide(L)'
;MKSFMNLNHKKAGKARQAALVLLVFILPLFLGAWKIVRGRDINPAYVDRIQDGKTKKHEVLTLFGDPDEIDRTPEGTVYIYKTFRQKTTLPKKERKVLGTVQDSPYFDEDWLKNKASRKPPGKELVSMLVIRFGRDGETVQNHNYKQY
;
A
#
# COMPACT_ATOMS: atom_id res chain seq x y z
N MET A 1 0.87 44.57 -54.50
CA MET A 1 -0.05 44.15 -53.43
C MET A 1 0.13 42.68 -53.06
N LYS A 2 1.32 42.17 -52.68
CA LYS A 2 1.59 40.72 -52.38
C LYS A 2 2.60 40.53 -51.25
N SER A 3 2.68 41.42 -50.24
CA SER A 3 3.71 41.29 -49.20
C SER A 3 3.19 41.16 -47.76
N PHE A 4 1.88 41.12 -47.50
CA PHE A 4 1.34 41.10 -46.13
C PHE A 4 0.89 39.72 -45.62
N MET A 5 0.87 38.69 -46.47
CA MET A 5 0.32 37.37 -46.05
C MET A 5 1.34 36.40 -45.46
N ASN A 6 2.64 36.71 -45.50
CA ASN A 6 3.69 35.73 -45.13
C ASN A 6 4.22 35.83 -43.70
N LEU A 7 3.83 36.87 -42.95
CA LEU A 7 4.32 37.07 -41.57
C LEU A 7 3.54 36.25 -40.49
N ASN A 8 2.28 35.94 -40.77
CA ASN A 8 1.45 35.23 -39.76
C ASN A 8 1.74 33.73 -39.66
N HIS A 9 2.15 33.08 -40.77
CA HIS A 9 2.48 31.65 -40.74
C HIS A 9 3.75 31.32 -39.97
N LYS A 10 4.76 32.21 -39.97
CA LYS A 10 6.02 32.03 -39.23
C LYS A 10 5.84 32.19 -37.72
N LYS A 11 4.92 33.04 -37.27
CA LYS A 11 4.61 33.24 -35.82
C LYS A 11 3.81 32.06 -35.27
N ALA A 12 2.88 31.48 -36.03
CA ALA A 12 2.11 30.32 -35.63
C ALA A 12 2.96 29.04 -35.43
N GLY A 13 3.99 28.87 -36.29
CA GLY A 13 4.92 27.74 -36.19
C GLY A 13 5.77 27.78 -34.92
N LYS A 14 6.31 28.96 -34.58
CA LYS A 14 7.11 29.14 -33.34
C LYS A 14 6.28 28.96 -32.07
N ALA A 15 5.04 29.41 -32.05
CA ALA A 15 4.13 29.22 -30.92
C ALA A 15 3.77 27.74 -30.69
N ARG A 16 3.55 26.97 -31.77
CA ARG A 16 3.30 25.52 -31.69
C ARG A 16 4.53 24.74 -31.22
N GLN A 17 5.73 25.12 -31.66
CA GLN A 17 6.98 24.49 -31.18
C GLN A 17 7.24 24.82 -29.72
N ALA A 18 7.01 26.05 -29.28
CA ALA A 18 7.14 26.43 -27.88
C ALA A 18 6.14 25.66 -26.97
N ALA A 19 4.90 25.47 -27.42
CA ALA A 19 3.88 24.69 -26.71
C ALA A 19 4.25 23.20 -26.59
N LEU A 20 4.83 22.61 -27.63
CA LEU A 20 5.29 21.22 -27.63
C LEU A 20 6.48 21.03 -26.66
N VAL A 21 7.44 21.95 -26.66
CA VAL A 21 8.58 21.91 -25.73
C VAL A 21 8.09 22.04 -24.29
N LEU A 22 7.16 22.93 -24.02
CA LEU A 22 6.59 23.14 -22.69
C LEU A 22 5.81 21.89 -22.20
N LEU A 23 5.08 21.23 -23.10
CA LEU A 23 4.37 19.99 -22.80
C LEU A 23 5.33 18.85 -22.43
N VAL A 24 6.47 18.72 -23.12
CA VAL A 24 7.49 17.70 -22.83
C VAL A 24 8.14 17.91 -21.46
N PHE A 25 8.29 19.17 -21.00
CA PHE A 25 8.84 19.49 -19.69
C PHE A 25 7.82 19.35 -18.55
N ILE A 26 6.52 19.54 -18.83
CA ILE A 26 5.47 19.44 -17.81
C ILE A 26 5.07 17.97 -17.58
N LEU A 27 5.08 17.14 -18.61
CA LEU A 27 4.66 15.73 -18.54
C LEU A 27 5.41 14.90 -17.47
N PRO A 28 6.75 14.98 -17.33
CA PRO A 28 7.48 14.22 -16.31
C PRO A 28 7.21 14.70 -14.87
N LEU A 29 6.76 15.95 -14.67
CA LEU A 29 6.39 16.44 -13.33
C LEU A 29 5.15 15.73 -12.77
N PHE A 30 4.24 15.27 -13.62
CA PHE A 30 3.07 14.49 -13.19
C PHE A 30 3.38 13.01 -12.96
N LEU A 31 4.44 12.46 -13.54
CA LEU A 31 4.83 11.06 -13.37
C LEU A 31 5.61 10.80 -12.08
N GLY A 32 6.16 11.83 -11.43
CA GLY A 32 6.96 11.72 -10.20
C GLY A 32 6.16 11.66 -8.90
N ALA A 33 4.83 11.79 -8.93
CA ALA A 33 4.02 11.95 -7.72
C ALA A 33 3.55 10.63 -7.08
N TRP A 34 4.04 9.49 -7.53
CA TRP A 34 3.69 8.19 -6.91
C TRP A 34 4.54 7.96 -5.67
N LYS A 35 4.19 8.64 -4.60
CA LYS A 35 4.77 8.38 -3.29
C LYS A 35 4.25 7.03 -2.80
N ILE A 36 5.04 5.99 -2.99
CA ILE A 36 4.78 4.67 -2.40
C ILE A 36 4.96 4.86 -0.88
N VAL A 37 3.87 5.10 -0.18
CA VAL A 37 3.84 5.12 1.29
C VAL A 37 3.95 3.66 1.74
N ARG A 38 5.19 3.17 1.84
CA ARG A 38 5.48 1.85 2.39
C ARG A 38 5.57 1.95 3.90
N GLY A 39 4.75 1.15 4.58
CA GLY A 39 4.93 0.84 5.99
C GLY A 39 4.45 1.93 6.93
N ARG A 40 3.13 2.14 6.99
CA ARG A 40 2.52 2.81 8.13
C ARG A 40 2.54 1.83 9.30
N ASP A 41 2.99 2.28 10.48
CA ASP A 41 2.91 1.45 11.69
C ASP A 41 1.46 1.04 11.93
N ILE A 42 1.23 -0.27 12.10
CA ILE A 42 -0.10 -0.79 12.41
C ILE A 42 -0.38 -0.45 13.88
N ASN A 43 -1.35 0.46 14.09
CA ASN A 43 -1.78 0.80 15.44
C ASN A 43 -2.75 -0.28 15.96
N PRO A 44 -2.42 -0.99 17.06
CA PRO A 44 -3.29 -2.02 17.63
C PRO A 44 -4.70 -1.51 17.96
N ALA A 45 -4.82 -0.26 18.44
CA ALA A 45 -6.12 0.33 18.75
C ALA A 45 -7.06 0.46 17.53
N TYR A 46 -6.51 0.47 16.31
CA TYR A 46 -7.32 0.43 15.08
C TYR A 46 -7.69 -0.99 14.70
N VAL A 47 -6.86 -1.98 15.05
CA VAL A 47 -7.18 -3.39 14.84
C VAL A 47 -8.41 -3.77 15.68
N ASP A 48 -8.46 -3.32 16.93
CA ASP A 48 -9.59 -3.58 17.85
C ASP A 48 -10.93 -2.98 17.35
N ARG A 49 -10.90 -2.06 16.38
CA ARG A 49 -12.12 -1.49 15.76
C ARG A 49 -12.68 -2.35 14.64
N ILE A 50 -11.90 -3.30 14.13
CA ILE A 50 -12.36 -4.19 13.08
C ILE A 50 -13.39 -5.15 13.67
N GLN A 51 -14.58 -5.14 13.12
CA GLN A 51 -15.64 -6.06 13.47
C GLN A 51 -15.90 -7.01 12.30
N ASP A 52 -15.59 -8.29 12.49
CA ASP A 52 -15.84 -9.33 11.49
C ASP A 52 -17.33 -9.40 11.15
N GLY A 53 -17.64 -9.51 9.87
CA GLY A 53 -18.99 -9.48 9.34
C GLY A 53 -19.63 -8.09 9.23
N LYS A 54 -19.00 -7.01 9.73
CA LYS A 54 -19.57 -5.65 9.72
C LYS A 54 -18.71 -4.62 9.04
N THR A 55 -17.41 -4.56 9.41
CA THR A 55 -16.48 -3.57 8.87
C THR A 55 -16.38 -3.67 7.36
N LYS A 56 -16.46 -2.53 6.69
CA LYS A 56 -16.38 -2.45 5.24
C LYS A 56 -14.95 -2.16 4.77
N LYS A 57 -14.65 -2.56 3.54
CA LYS A 57 -13.36 -2.35 2.88
C LYS A 57 -12.87 -0.91 2.91
N HIS A 58 -13.77 0.06 2.65
CA HIS A 58 -13.42 1.48 2.66
C HIS A 58 -13.01 1.96 4.06
N GLU A 59 -13.59 1.41 5.13
CA GLU A 59 -13.22 1.71 6.52
C GLU A 59 -11.81 1.18 6.82
N VAL A 60 -11.50 -0.05 6.37
CA VAL A 60 -10.16 -0.62 6.47
C VAL A 60 -9.13 0.26 5.76
N LEU A 61 -9.42 0.68 4.53
CA LEU A 61 -8.54 1.58 3.77
C LEU A 61 -8.39 2.95 4.44
N THR A 62 -9.42 3.44 5.11
CA THR A 62 -9.35 4.70 5.87
C THR A 62 -8.48 4.57 7.11
N LEU A 63 -8.53 3.44 7.82
CA LEU A 63 -7.76 3.21 9.05
C LEU A 63 -6.29 2.86 8.77
N PHE A 64 -6.04 2.00 7.80
CA PHE A 64 -4.72 1.41 7.55
C PHE A 64 -4.07 1.90 6.24
N GLY A 65 -4.83 2.53 5.35
CA GLY A 65 -4.38 2.92 4.01
C GLY A 65 -4.31 1.74 3.05
N ASP A 66 -3.48 1.88 2.01
CA ASP A 66 -3.29 0.82 1.02
C ASP A 66 -2.51 -0.36 1.63
N PRO A 67 -2.90 -1.61 1.35
CA PRO A 67 -2.20 -2.79 1.82
C PRO A 67 -0.84 -2.96 1.13
N ASP A 68 0.12 -3.58 1.85
CA ASP A 68 1.43 -3.92 1.29
C ASP A 68 1.35 -5.05 0.26
N GLU A 69 0.39 -5.95 0.43
CA GLU A 69 0.18 -7.10 -0.44
C GLU A 69 -1.32 -7.42 -0.53
N ILE A 70 -1.77 -7.81 -1.72
CA ILE A 70 -3.14 -8.23 -1.98
C ILE A 70 -3.10 -9.64 -2.57
N ASP A 71 -3.73 -10.59 -1.88
CA ASP A 71 -3.95 -11.93 -2.39
C ASP A 71 -5.42 -12.08 -2.81
N ARG A 72 -5.63 -12.64 -3.99
CA ARG A 72 -6.97 -12.98 -4.48
C ARG A 72 -7.13 -14.47 -4.44
N THR A 73 -8.10 -14.93 -3.66
CA THR A 73 -8.44 -16.34 -3.53
C THR A 73 -9.86 -16.58 -4.05
N PRO A 74 -10.24 -17.82 -4.39
CA PRO A 74 -11.62 -18.13 -4.78
C PRO A 74 -12.66 -17.80 -3.69
N GLU A 75 -12.20 -17.71 -2.44
CA GLU A 75 -13.03 -17.43 -1.28
C GLU A 75 -13.18 -15.92 -0.98
N GLY A 76 -12.36 -15.09 -1.61
CA GLY A 76 -12.38 -13.65 -1.43
C GLY A 76 -11.00 -12.99 -1.57
N THR A 77 -10.91 -11.71 -1.26
CA THR A 77 -9.68 -10.93 -1.31
C THR A 77 -9.04 -10.85 0.07
N VAL A 78 -7.72 -11.00 0.15
CA VAL A 78 -6.95 -10.88 1.40
C VAL A 78 -6.02 -9.68 1.31
N TYR A 79 -6.13 -8.76 2.26
CA TYR A 79 -5.23 -7.62 2.42
C TYR A 79 -4.20 -7.93 3.50
N ILE A 80 -2.93 -7.65 3.22
CA ILE A 80 -1.83 -7.90 4.12
C ILE A 80 -1.09 -6.59 4.35
N TYR A 81 -1.00 -6.20 5.61
CA TYR A 81 -0.24 -5.05 6.10
C TYR A 81 0.94 -5.53 6.91
N LYS A 82 2.12 -4.95 6.70
CA LYS A 82 3.37 -5.34 7.37
C LYS A 82 4.10 -4.12 7.88
N THR A 83 4.43 -4.11 9.16
CA THR A 83 5.31 -3.10 9.77
C THR A 83 6.72 -3.64 9.87
N PHE A 84 7.69 -2.89 9.36
CA PHE A 84 9.10 -3.24 9.41
C PHE A 84 9.87 -2.20 10.21
N ARG A 85 10.86 -2.65 11.01
CA ARG A 85 11.84 -1.82 11.67
C ARG A 85 13.24 -2.11 11.12
N GLN A 86 14.11 -1.11 11.11
CA GLN A 86 15.53 -1.36 10.81
C GLN A 86 16.12 -2.27 11.88
N LYS A 87 16.86 -3.29 11.43
CA LYS A 87 17.55 -4.21 12.33
C LYS A 87 18.68 -3.45 13.01
N THR A 88 18.49 -3.14 14.29
CA THR A 88 19.52 -2.50 15.11
C THR A 88 20.57 -3.55 15.45
N THR A 89 21.84 -3.27 15.20
CA THR A 89 22.97 -4.16 15.51
C THR A 89 23.29 -4.22 17.02
N LEU A 90 22.55 -3.51 17.86
CA LEU A 90 22.72 -3.58 19.30
C LEU A 90 22.22 -4.92 19.86
N PRO A 91 22.94 -5.53 20.83
CA PRO A 91 22.55 -6.80 21.43
C PRO A 91 21.13 -6.70 22.01
N LYS A 92 20.28 -7.57 21.54
CA LYS A 92 18.88 -7.66 21.89
C LYS A 92 18.75 -8.14 23.33
N LYS A 93 18.36 -7.29 24.29
CA LYS A 93 17.69 -7.80 25.50
C LYS A 93 16.43 -8.51 25.03
N GLU A 94 16.25 -9.77 25.43
CA GLU A 94 15.09 -10.57 25.06
C GLU A 94 13.80 -9.77 25.31
N ARG A 95 13.17 -9.32 24.24
CA ARG A 95 11.82 -8.78 24.34
C ARG A 95 10.88 -9.96 24.45
N LYS A 96 10.26 -10.07 25.60
CA LYS A 96 9.12 -10.95 25.83
C LYS A 96 8.08 -10.63 24.76
N VAL A 97 7.84 -11.56 23.85
CA VAL A 97 6.84 -11.42 22.79
C VAL A 97 5.48 -11.52 23.47
N LEU A 98 4.84 -10.39 23.72
CA LEU A 98 3.42 -10.35 24.03
C LEU A 98 2.68 -10.46 22.68
N GLY A 99 2.49 -11.67 22.20
CA GLY A 99 1.70 -11.95 21.02
C GLY A 99 0.30 -12.37 21.46
N THR A 100 -0.69 -11.59 21.14
CA THR A 100 -2.06 -12.09 21.07
C THR A 100 -2.21 -12.72 19.70
N VAL A 101 -2.03 -14.04 19.64
CA VAL A 101 -2.40 -14.82 18.46
C VAL A 101 -3.90 -15.05 18.59
N GLN A 102 -4.66 -14.37 17.74
CA GLN A 102 -6.05 -14.70 17.56
C GLN A 102 -6.09 -15.90 16.60
N ASP A 103 -6.37 -17.09 17.12
CA ASP A 103 -6.52 -18.31 16.30
C ASP A 103 -7.71 -18.12 15.35
N SER A 104 -7.38 -17.87 14.10
CA SER A 104 -8.37 -17.74 13.06
C SER A 104 -8.45 -19.03 12.26
N PRO A 105 -9.62 -19.65 12.11
CA PRO A 105 -9.78 -20.86 11.32
C PRO A 105 -9.50 -20.66 9.81
N TYR A 106 -9.36 -19.40 9.38
CA TYR A 106 -9.13 -19.04 7.98
C TYR A 106 -7.66 -18.91 7.59
N PHE A 107 -6.75 -18.87 8.57
CA PHE A 107 -5.32 -18.68 8.32
C PHE A 107 -4.55 -19.81 9.00
N ASP A 108 -3.95 -20.69 8.20
CA ASP A 108 -3.03 -21.66 8.76
C ASP A 108 -1.67 -21.03 9.11
N GLU A 109 -0.95 -21.63 10.05
CA GLU A 109 0.33 -21.12 10.53
C GLU A 109 1.41 -21.08 9.45
N ASP A 110 1.41 -22.05 8.53
CA ASP A 110 2.44 -22.13 7.49
C ASP A 110 2.25 -21.03 6.45
N TRP A 111 1.01 -20.69 6.12
CA TRP A 111 0.69 -19.56 5.25
C TRP A 111 1.14 -18.23 5.89
N LEU A 112 0.84 -18.02 7.18
CA LEU A 112 1.27 -16.84 7.93
C LEU A 112 2.80 -16.73 8.01
N LYS A 113 3.51 -17.84 8.27
CA LYS A 113 4.98 -17.89 8.28
C LYS A 113 5.57 -17.52 6.92
N ASN A 114 5.01 -18.05 5.83
CA ASN A 114 5.44 -17.71 4.47
C ASN A 114 5.27 -16.21 4.16
N LYS A 115 4.16 -15.62 4.55
CA LYS A 115 3.94 -14.17 4.38
C LYS A 115 4.88 -13.34 5.23
N ALA A 116 5.16 -13.75 6.46
CA ALA A 116 6.08 -13.09 7.38
C ALA A 116 7.55 -13.16 6.92
N SER A 117 7.94 -14.23 6.21
CA SER A 117 9.32 -14.40 5.71
C SER A 117 9.67 -13.46 4.55
N ARG A 118 8.69 -12.95 3.83
CA ARG A 118 8.87 -12.00 2.72
C ARG A 118 9.15 -10.59 3.26
N LYS A 119 10.37 -10.35 3.69
CA LYS A 119 10.82 -9.06 4.26
C LYS A 119 11.92 -8.43 3.43
N PRO A 120 12.01 -7.09 3.39
CA PRO A 120 13.13 -6.39 2.76
C PRO A 120 14.46 -6.68 3.47
N PRO A 121 15.59 -6.72 2.75
CA PRO A 121 16.91 -6.94 3.35
C PRO A 121 17.22 -5.86 4.41
N GLY A 122 17.84 -6.28 5.52
CA GLY A 122 18.19 -5.37 6.63
C GLY A 122 17.05 -4.87 7.49
N LYS A 123 15.82 -5.34 7.26
CA LYS A 123 14.65 -5.01 8.07
C LYS A 123 14.13 -6.21 8.84
N GLU A 124 13.56 -5.95 10.01
CA GLU A 124 12.90 -6.92 10.87
C GLU A 124 11.39 -6.68 10.82
N LEU A 125 10.59 -7.74 10.64
CA LEU A 125 9.14 -7.67 10.72
C LEU A 125 8.74 -7.46 12.19
N VAL A 126 7.97 -6.42 12.47
CA VAL A 126 7.50 -6.06 13.81
C VAL A 126 6.08 -6.53 14.03
N SER A 127 5.21 -6.30 13.05
CA SER A 127 3.83 -6.72 13.11
C SER A 127 3.27 -7.01 11.72
N MET A 128 2.26 -7.84 11.68
CA MET A 128 1.52 -8.19 10.48
C MET A 128 0.03 -8.24 10.79
N LEU A 129 -0.77 -7.57 9.96
CA LEU A 129 -2.23 -7.64 9.99
C LEU A 129 -2.71 -8.23 8.66
N VAL A 130 -3.51 -9.25 8.74
CA VAL A 130 -4.12 -9.93 7.60
C VAL A 130 -5.62 -9.78 7.71
N ILE A 131 -6.25 -9.27 6.68
CA ILE A 131 -7.70 -9.05 6.63
C ILE A 131 -8.25 -9.78 5.42
N ARG A 132 -9.17 -10.71 5.66
CA ARG A 132 -9.90 -11.42 4.61
C ARG A 132 -11.26 -10.77 4.41
N PHE A 133 -11.55 -10.43 3.17
CA PHE A 133 -12.88 -9.99 2.74
C PHE A 133 -13.68 -11.18 2.22
N GLY A 134 -14.99 -11.10 2.39
CA GLY A 134 -15.90 -12.09 1.84
C GLY A 134 -15.89 -12.13 0.31
N ARG A 135 -16.69 -13.00 -0.27
CA ARG A 135 -16.85 -13.13 -1.73
C ARG A 135 -17.40 -11.87 -2.39
N ASP A 136 -18.11 -11.01 -1.62
CA ASP A 136 -18.56 -9.70 -2.02
C ASP A 136 -17.40 -8.71 -2.26
N GLY A 137 -16.21 -9.02 -1.74
CA GLY A 137 -15.02 -8.17 -1.79
C GLY A 137 -15.12 -6.89 -0.96
N GLU A 138 -16.21 -6.69 -0.21
CA GLU A 138 -16.53 -5.44 0.47
C GLU A 138 -16.58 -5.56 1.99
N THR A 139 -16.97 -6.70 2.52
CA THR A 139 -17.16 -6.91 3.96
C THR A 139 -16.03 -7.74 4.53
N VAL A 140 -15.43 -7.30 5.64
CA VAL A 140 -14.42 -8.09 6.38
C VAL A 140 -15.08 -9.36 6.90
N GLN A 141 -14.57 -10.50 6.49
CA GLN A 141 -15.03 -11.81 6.96
C GLN A 141 -14.27 -12.22 8.22
N ASN A 142 -12.96 -11.97 8.22
CA ASN A 142 -12.08 -12.31 9.34
C ASN A 142 -10.81 -11.48 9.27
N HIS A 143 -10.17 -11.25 10.42
CA HIS A 143 -8.86 -10.60 10.49
C HIS A 143 -7.94 -11.32 11.48
N ASN A 144 -6.63 -11.21 11.27
CA ASN A 144 -5.61 -11.76 12.16
C ASN A 144 -4.48 -10.74 12.32
N TYR A 145 -4.12 -10.42 13.57
CA TYR A 145 -3.04 -9.52 13.89
C TYR A 145 -1.98 -10.23 14.71
N LYS A 146 -0.72 -10.15 14.27
CA LYS A 146 0.43 -10.77 14.94
C LYS A 146 1.56 -9.76 15.13
N GLN A 147 2.10 -9.71 16.35
CA GLN A 147 3.33 -9.01 16.69
C GLN A 147 4.49 -10.01 16.82
N TYR A 148 5.69 -9.63 16.35
CA TYR A 148 6.88 -10.46 16.31
C TYR A 148 7.98 -9.94 17.24
#